data_a6a61665ed51c5072db9918aad3bf7b3
#
_entry.id   a6a61665ed51c5072db9918aad3bf7b3
#
_cell.length_a   1.000
_cell.length_b   1.000
_cell.length_c   1.000
_cell.angle_alpha   90.00
_cell.angle_beta   90.00
_cell.angle_gamma   90.00
#
_symmetry.space_group_name_H-M   'P 1'
#
loop_
_entity.id
_entity.type
_entity.pdbx_description
1 polymer ?
#
loop_
_entity_poly.entity_id
_entity_poly.type
_entity_poly.pdbx_seq_one_letter_code
_entity_poly.pdbx_strand_id
1 'polypeptide(L)'
;MTDAPEAYVIIAYGDRLGYHYSAIFAALLISAYKGDASPIVIYTDRPELFRNYPFQIVPITLQQISDWSLEGRYWFRIKNRVMHDVLGRGFERVLYIDSDIAFTGNPNIDIGRVTPGRAVLFRNEGPVNRSPKSHYRGLAGLPKNLFADDGLVLSPSAPLWSSAVMGLHRDMRASVDCADRVIRGLLGKIDSHTLEQFALGVALARNHQVVPSFGSFSIFSTSRTKAFARRRMFEFFQLNHAAPFDVQMAEAKRLRLRQPIGKMVVGRLLELKAGPDPDFSMLA
;
A
#
# COMPACT_ATOMS: atom_id res chain seq x y z
N MET A 1 1.11 -24.94 3.24
CA MET A 1 2.01 -23.78 2.96
C MET A 1 2.40 -23.92 1.50
N THR A 2 2.15 -22.93 0.69
CA THR A 2 2.51 -22.95 -0.72
C THR A 2 4.02 -22.68 -0.82
N ASP A 3 4.74 -23.54 -1.56
CA ASP A 3 6.18 -23.35 -1.88
C ASP A 3 6.39 -22.21 -2.92
N ALA A 4 5.46 -21.26 -2.99
CA ALA A 4 5.56 -20.14 -3.90
C ALA A 4 6.65 -19.19 -3.40
N PRO A 5 7.70 -18.90 -4.20
CA PRO A 5 8.78 -18.01 -3.78
C PRO A 5 8.33 -16.54 -3.64
N GLU A 6 7.22 -16.18 -4.26
CA GLU A 6 6.72 -14.81 -4.35
C GLU A 6 5.24 -14.70 -4.01
N ALA A 7 4.83 -13.54 -3.46
CA ALA A 7 3.43 -13.18 -3.26
C ALA A 7 3.17 -11.69 -3.46
N TYR A 8 1.99 -11.38 -3.98
CA TYR A 8 1.43 -10.03 -3.98
C TYR A 8 0.54 -9.86 -2.75
N VAL A 9 0.64 -8.71 -2.09
CA VAL A 9 -0.05 -8.48 -0.81
C VAL A 9 -0.90 -7.23 -0.89
N ILE A 10 -2.17 -7.34 -0.48
CA ILE A 10 -3.10 -6.21 -0.38
C ILE A 10 -3.75 -6.23 0.99
N ILE A 11 -4.08 -5.06 1.52
CA ILE A 11 -4.81 -4.91 2.78
C ILE A 11 -6.14 -4.20 2.49
N ALA A 12 -7.23 -4.75 3.04
CA ALA A 12 -8.55 -4.13 3.01
C ALA A 12 -9.24 -4.33 4.36
N TYR A 13 -9.49 -3.27 5.11
CA TYR A 13 -10.15 -3.33 6.42
C TYR A 13 -10.99 -2.08 6.70
N GLY A 14 -11.89 -2.20 7.68
CA GLY A 14 -12.75 -1.14 8.17
C GLY A 14 -14.13 -1.11 7.49
N ASP A 15 -15.00 -0.23 7.96
CA ASP A 15 -16.42 -0.24 7.60
C ASP A 15 -16.75 0.22 6.17
N ARG A 16 -15.80 0.88 5.51
CA ARG A 16 -16.02 1.42 4.17
C ARG A 16 -15.83 0.34 3.10
N LEU A 17 -16.91 -0.24 2.61
CA LEU A 17 -16.91 -1.25 1.55
C LEU A 17 -16.10 -0.83 0.31
N GLY A 18 -16.08 0.45 -0.01
CA GLY A 18 -15.28 0.98 -1.11
C GLY A 18 -13.78 0.65 -1.02
N TYR A 19 -13.22 0.44 0.18
CA TYR A 19 -11.82 -0.02 0.32
C TYR A 19 -11.67 -1.49 -0.07
N HIS A 20 -12.63 -2.34 0.31
CA HIS A 20 -12.64 -3.77 -0.03
C HIS A 20 -12.82 -3.96 -1.54
N TYR A 21 -13.76 -3.26 -2.16
CA TYR A 21 -13.94 -3.30 -3.62
C TYR A 21 -12.73 -2.73 -4.37
N SER A 22 -12.07 -1.69 -3.83
CA SER A 22 -10.80 -1.21 -4.40
C SER A 22 -9.70 -2.28 -4.33
N ALA A 23 -9.63 -3.05 -3.23
CA ALA A 23 -8.70 -4.17 -3.08
C ALA A 23 -9.00 -5.31 -4.06
N ILE A 24 -10.28 -5.67 -4.25
CA ILE A 24 -10.69 -6.64 -5.27
C ILE A 24 -10.25 -6.16 -6.65
N PHE A 25 -10.52 -4.89 -6.97
CA PHE A 25 -10.16 -4.32 -8.26
C PHE A 25 -8.63 -4.30 -8.48
N ALA A 26 -7.84 -3.94 -7.47
CA ALA A 26 -6.38 -4.00 -7.53
C ALA A 26 -5.90 -5.44 -7.74
N ALA A 27 -6.50 -6.43 -7.06
CA ALA A 27 -6.17 -7.84 -7.22
C ALA A 27 -6.53 -8.37 -8.63
N LEU A 28 -7.66 -7.94 -9.20
CA LEU A 28 -8.01 -8.24 -10.60
C LEU A 28 -6.95 -7.69 -11.57
N LEU A 29 -6.49 -6.46 -11.36
CA LEU A 29 -5.42 -5.88 -12.19
C LEU A 29 -4.08 -6.61 -12.01
N ILE A 30 -3.69 -6.97 -10.78
CA ILE A 30 -2.49 -7.78 -10.54
C ILE A 30 -2.62 -9.10 -11.33
N SER A 31 -3.74 -9.81 -11.19
CA SER A 31 -3.99 -11.06 -11.90
C SER A 31 -3.91 -10.91 -13.42
N ALA A 32 -4.40 -9.79 -13.95
CA ALA A 32 -4.40 -9.52 -15.39
C ALA A 32 -3.01 -9.18 -15.96
N TYR A 33 -2.09 -8.73 -15.12
CA TYR A 33 -0.76 -8.27 -15.55
C TYR A 33 0.40 -9.15 -15.12
N LYS A 34 0.29 -9.90 -14.00
CA LYS A 34 1.43 -10.64 -13.44
C LYS A 34 1.91 -11.80 -14.31
N GLY A 35 1.02 -12.48 -15.02
CA GLY A 35 1.38 -13.55 -15.96
C GLY A 35 2.02 -14.81 -15.36
N ASP A 36 2.05 -14.95 -14.02
CA ASP A 36 2.62 -16.06 -13.28
C ASP A 36 1.62 -16.64 -12.27
N ALA A 37 2.00 -17.74 -11.60
CA ALA A 37 1.19 -18.44 -10.60
C ALA A 37 1.33 -17.89 -9.17
N SER A 38 2.10 -16.81 -8.94
CA SER A 38 2.29 -16.24 -7.60
C SER A 38 0.96 -15.88 -6.96
N PRO A 39 0.69 -16.25 -5.69
CA PRO A 39 -0.57 -15.96 -5.04
C PRO A 39 -0.74 -14.47 -4.78
N ILE A 40 -2.00 -14.04 -4.78
CA ILE A 40 -2.41 -12.74 -4.25
C ILE A 40 -2.98 -12.98 -2.86
N VAL A 41 -2.30 -12.44 -1.84
CA VAL A 41 -2.65 -12.58 -0.42
C VAL A 41 -3.39 -11.33 0.02
N ILE A 42 -4.61 -11.47 0.47
CA ILE A 42 -5.44 -10.34 0.92
C ILE A 42 -5.69 -10.45 2.42
N TYR A 43 -5.21 -9.47 3.16
CA TYR A 43 -5.51 -9.30 4.58
C TYR A 43 -6.78 -8.48 4.73
N THR A 44 -7.82 -9.05 5.34
CA THR A 44 -9.12 -8.38 5.44
C THR A 44 -9.91 -8.79 6.68
N ASP A 45 -10.73 -7.88 7.19
CA ASP A 45 -11.74 -8.13 8.23
C ASP A 45 -13.10 -8.56 7.66
N ARG A 46 -13.22 -8.61 6.31
CA ARG A 46 -14.43 -9.03 5.59
C ARG A 46 -14.12 -10.11 4.55
N PRO A 47 -13.69 -11.31 4.98
CA PRO A 47 -13.29 -12.39 4.07
C PRO A 47 -14.43 -12.83 3.14
N GLU A 48 -15.68 -12.66 3.54
CA GLU A 48 -16.85 -13.03 2.75
C GLU A 48 -16.95 -12.29 1.41
N LEU A 49 -16.44 -11.06 1.32
CA LEU A 49 -16.44 -10.28 0.08
C LEU A 49 -15.48 -10.84 -0.99
N PHE A 50 -14.54 -11.67 -0.59
CA PHE A 50 -13.50 -12.22 -1.45
C PHE A 50 -13.70 -13.70 -1.81
N ARG A 51 -14.78 -14.36 -1.31
CA ARG A 51 -14.99 -15.81 -1.44
C ARG A 51 -15.08 -16.31 -2.89
N ASN A 52 -15.52 -15.46 -3.80
CA ASN A 52 -15.72 -15.81 -5.20
C ASN A 52 -14.45 -15.60 -6.07
N TYR A 53 -13.34 -15.24 -5.44
CA TYR A 53 -12.09 -14.94 -6.12
C TYR A 53 -11.00 -15.95 -5.74
N PRO A 54 -10.08 -16.31 -6.65
CA PRO A 54 -9.01 -17.27 -6.37
C PRO A 54 -7.85 -16.62 -5.60
N PHE A 55 -8.17 -15.81 -4.59
CA PHE A 55 -7.17 -15.14 -3.75
C PHE A 55 -6.94 -15.91 -2.45
N GLN A 56 -5.73 -15.83 -1.93
CA GLN A 56 -5.42 -16.34 -0.61
C GLN A 56 -5.86 -15.33 0.46
N ILE A 57 -6.93 -15.63 1.19
CA ILE A 57 -7.48 -14.71 2.19
C ILE A 57 -6.85 -15.00 3.56
N VAL A 58 -6.36 -13.95 4.18
CA VAL A 58 -5.91 -13.92 5.57
C VAL A 58 -6.86 -13.06 6.38
N PRO A 59 -7.80 -13.66 7.12
CA PRO A 59 -8.69 -12.90 7.98
C PRO A 59 -7.90 -12.15 9.07
N ILE A 60 -8.26 -10.88 9.30
CA ILE A 60 -7.78 -10.10 10.43
C ILE A 60 -8.95 -9.80 11.36
N THR A 61 -8.79 -10.10 12.64
CA THR A 61 -9.83 -9.86 13.64
C THR A 61 -9.87 -8.39 14.07
N LEU A 62 -10.99 -7.95 14.63
CA LEU A 62 -11.09 -6.60 15.22
C LEU A 62 -10.04 -6.38 16.32
N GLN A 63 -9.74 -7.43 17.10
CA GLN A 63 -8.69 -7.36 18.11
C GLN A 63 -7.31 -7.13 17.48
N GLN A 64 -6.97 -7.86 16.39
CA GLN A 64 -5.71 -7.63 15.67
C GLN A 64 -5.66 -6.21 15.06
N ILE A 65 -6.76 -5.72 14.52
CA ILE A 65 -6.83 -4.34 14.00
C ILE A 65 -6.55 -3.34 15.12
N SER A 66 -7.18 -3.52 16.29
CA SER A 66 -6.95 -2.69 17.47
C SER A 66 -5.48 -2.73 17.92
N ASP A 67 -4.90 -3.92 18.10
CA ASP A 67 -3.51 -4.11 18.53
C ASP A 67 -2.52 -3.52 17.50
N TRP A 68 -2.76 -3.78 16.22
CA TRP A 68 -1.89 -3.32 15.14
C TRP A 68 -1.97 -1.82 14.91
N SER A 69 -3.12 -1.20 15.18
CA SER A 69 -3.30 0.26 15.12
C SER A 69 -2.94 0.98 16.43
N LEU A 70 -2.49 0.26 17.46
CA LEU A 70 -2.28 0.78 18.83
C LEU A 70 -3.58 1.43 19.36
N GLU A 71 -4.67 0.63 19.36
CA GLU A 71 -6.01 1.08 19.81
C GLU A 71 -6.55 2.26 19.01
N GLY A 72 -6.32 2.25 17.69
CA GLY A 72 -6.77 3.30 16.78
C GLY A 72 -5.91 4.56 16.75
N ARG A 73 -4.83 4.62 17.56
CA ARG A 73 -3.94 5.80 17.59
C ARG A 73 -3.14 6.00 16.31
N TYR A 74 -2.82 4.90 15.57
CA TYR A 74 -2.07 5.01 14.32
C TYR A 74 -2.42 3.88 13.33
N TRP A 75 -3.40 4.09 12.50
CA TRP A 75 -3.92 3.11 11.53
C TRP A 75 -2.90 2.65 10.48
N PHE A 76 -1.99 3.52 10.07
CA PHE A 76 -0.97 3.17 9.07
C PHE A 76 0.05 2.14 9.54
N ARG A 77 0.15 1.90 10.86
CA ARG A 77 0.99 0.82 11.43
C ARG A 77 0.50 -0.57 11.02
N ILE A 78 -0.79 -0.76 10.74
CA ILE A 78 -1.34 -2.04 10.27
C ILE A 78 -0.58 -2.55 9.05
N LYS A 79 -0.20 -1.67 8.11
CA LYS A 79 0.61 -2.00 6.95
C LYS A 79 1.95 -2.64 7.36
N ASN A 80 2.65 -2.06 8.32
CA ASN A 80 3.91 -2.60 8.84
C ASN A 80 3.72 -3.98 9.50
N ARG A 81 2.62 -4.17 10.27
CA ARG A 81 2.29 -5.44 10.93
C ARG A 81 1.94 -6.53 9.92
N VAL A 82 1.20 -6.21 8.87
CA VAL A 82 0.92 -7.14 7.76
C VAL A 82 2.21 -7.54 7.06
N MET A 83 3.12 -6.59 6.77
CA MET A 83 4.40 -6.92 6.15
C MET A 83 5.24 -7.84 7.03
N HIS A 84 5.28 -7.60 8.34
CA HIS A 84 5.97 -8.50 9.28
C HIS A 84 5.35 -9.90 9.28
N ASP A 85 4.01 -10.01 9.29
CA ASP A 85 3.31 -11.30 9.30
C ASP A 85 3.55 -12.08 7.99
N VAL A 86 3.35 -11.45 6.84
CA VAL A 86 3.48 -12.12 5.54
C VAL A 86 4.90 -12.60 5.26
N LEU A 87 5.92 -11.84 5.67
CA LEU A 87 7.32 -12.26 5.58
C LEU A 87 7.62 -13.49 6.47
N GLY A 88 6.83 -13.73 7.51
CA GLY A 88 6.90 -14.94 8.35
C GLY A 88 6.17 -16.16 7.78
N ARG A 89 5.41 -16.02 6.68
CA ARG A 89 4.60 -17.10 6.09
C ARG A 89 5.32 -17.98 5.09
N GLY A 90 6.63 -17.80 4.90
CA GLY A 90 7.45 -18.66 4.05
C GLY A 90 7.68 -18.14 2.63
N PHE A 91 7.08 -17.01 2.23
CA PHE A 91 7.42 -16.37 0.95
C PHE A 91 8.84 -15.79 1.00
N GLU A 92 9.59 -15.98 -0.08
CA GLU A 92 10.92 -15.41 -0.22
C GLU A 92 10.86 -13.91 -0.50
N ARG A 93 9.97 -13.52 -1.42
CA ARG A 93 9.75 -12.14 -1.83
C ARG A 93 8.27 -11.78 -1.77
N VAL A 94 7.96 -10.60 -1.31
CA VAL A 94 6.60 -10.09 -1.29
C VAL A 94 6.55 -8.70 -1.92
N LEU A 95 5.49 -8.42 -2.68
CA LEU A 95 5.19 -7.09 -3.20
C LEU A 95 3.84 -6.63 -2.64
N TYR A 96 3.88 -5.77 -1.64
CA TYR A 96 2.70 -5.09 -1.12
C TYR A 96 2.29 -3.95 -2.04
N ILE A 97 0.99 -3.77 -2.20
CA ILE A 97 0.40 -2.75 -3.07
C ILE A 97 -0.83 -2.16 -2.36
N ASP A 98 -0.88 -0.84 -2.21
CA ASP A 98 -2.06 -0.14 -1.70
C ASP A 98 -3.26 -0.34 -2.65
N SER A 99 -4.46 -0.46 -2.10
CA SER A 99 -5.68 -0.66 -2.89
C SER A 99 -6.11 0.57 -3.71
N ASP A 100 -5.54 1.75 -3.46
CA ASP A 100 -5.82 2.98 -4.20
C ASP A 100 -4.77 3.26 -5.31
N ILE A 101 -4.23 2.20 -5.89
CA ILE A 101 -3.26 2.24 -6.99
C ILE A 101 -3.90 1.71 -8.28
N ALA A 102 -3.63 2.39 -9.39
CA ALA A 102 -3.86 1.86 -10.73
C ALA A 102 -2.56 1.30 -11.32
N PHE A 103 -2.67 0.14 -11.96
CA PHE A 103 -1.57 -0.45 -12.71
C PHE A 103 -1.55 0.10 -14.13
N THR A 104 -0.35 0.27 -14.66
CA THR A 104 -0.11 0.64 -16.05
C THR A 104 0.86 -0.33 -16.75
N GLY A 105 1.32 -1.36 -16.03
CA GLY A 105 2.26 -2.36 -16.55
C GLY A 105 2.38 -3.57 -15.62
N ASN A 106 3.35 -4.44 -15.91
CA ASN A 106 3.54 -5.70 -15.21
C ASN A 106 4.23 -5.50 -13.84
N PRO A 107 3.57 -5.85 -12.71
CA PRO A 107 4.14 -5.73 -11.36
C PRO A 107 5.33 -6.71 -11.11
N ASN A 108 5.50 -7.75 -11.93
CA ASN A 108 6.61 -8.70 -11.81
C ASN A 108 7.97 -8.02 -11.96
N ILE A 109 8.04 -6.89 -12.67
CA ILE A 109 9.28 -6.12 -12.82
C ILE A 109 9.78 -5.66 -11.45
N ASP A 110 8.89 -5.23 -10.57
CA ASP A 110 9.27 -4.73 -9.25
C ASP A 110 9.57 -5.86 -8.26
N ILE A 111 8.78 -6.94 -8.22
CA ILE A 111 9.04 -8.08 -7.33
C ILE A 111 10.33 -8.80 -7.73
N GLY A 112 10.63 -8.92 -9.02
CA GLY A 112 11.87 -9.51 -9.53
C GLY A 112 13.14 -8.70 -9.18
N ARG A 113 13.00 -7.44 -8.76
CA ARG A 113 14.13 -6.61 -8.30
C ARG A 113 14.40 -6.74 -6.80
N VAL A 114 13.51 -7.38 -6.06
CA VAL A 114 13.69 -7.64 -4.64
C VAL A 114 14.74 -8.72 -4.45
N THR A 115 15.72 -8.46 -3.60
CA THR A 115 16.78 -9.41 -3.22
C THR A 115 17.06 -9.29 -1.72
N PRO A 116 17.81 -10.20 -1.09
CA PRO A 116 18.19 -10.05 0.33
C PRO A 116 18.84 -8.70 0.67
N GLY A 117 19.57 -8.10 -0.30
CA GLY A 117 20.22 -6.81 -0.13
C GLY A 117 19.46 -5.61 -0.69
N ARG A 118 18.28 -5.81 -1.34
CA ARG A 118 17.58 -4.73 -2.06
C ARG A 118 16.09 -4.77 -1.83
N ALA A 119 15.56 -3.69 -1.25
CA ALA A 119 14.13 -3.40 -1.13
C ALA A 119 13.67 -2.48 -2.27
N VAL A 120 12.40 -2.64 -2.68
CA VAL A 120 11.73 -1.75 -3.64
C VAL A 120 10.67 -0.96 -2.90
N LEU A 121 10.69 0.38 -2.98
CA LEU A 121 9.61 1.24 -2.46
C LEU A 121 9.06 2.09 -3.60
N PHE A 122 7.81 2.57 -3.46
CA PHE A 122 7.12 3.22 -4.57
C PHE A 122 7.95 4.34 -5.22
N ARG A 123 8.39 5.31 -4.42
CA ARG A 123 9.25 6.41 -4.90
C ARG A 123 9.96 7.11 -3.75
N ASN A 124 11.08 7.74 -4.06
CA ASN A 124 11.75 8.67 -3.17
C ASN A 124 11.08 10.05 -3.29
N GLU A 125 10.52 10.57 -2.20
CA GLU A 125 9.89 11.90 -2.13
C GLU A 125 10.87 13.02 -1.80
N GLY A 126 12.17 12.70 -1.77
CA GLY A 126 13.25 13.62 -1.42
C GLY A 126 13.64 13.59 0.06
N PRO A 127 14.64 14.37 0.45
CA PRO A 127 15.12 14.42 1.82
C PRO A 127 14.12 15.13 2.74
N VAL A 128 13.97 14.61 3.97
CA VAL A 128 12.99 15.08 4.96
C VAL A 128 13.13 16.58 5.22
N ASN A 129 14.38 17.07 5.36
CA ASN A 129 14.67 18.49 5.68
C ASN A 129 14.35 19.46 4.54
N ARG A 130 14.16 18.98 3.30
CA ARG A 130 13.79 19.80 2.14
C ARG A 130 12.32 19.67 1.75
N SER A 131 11.54 18.87 2.49
CA SER A 131 10.14 18.70 2.18
C SER A 131 9.34 19.99 2.47
N PRO A 132 8.48 20.46 1.56
CA PRO A 132 7.60 21.60 1.80
C PRO A 132 6.48 21.27 2.79
N LYS A 133 6.24 19.98 3.08
CA LYS A 133 5.16 19.52 3.95
C LYS A 133 5.53 19.72 5.42
N SER A 134 4.70 20.48 6.16
CA SER A 134 4.97 20.88 7.55
C SER A 134 5.18 19.69 8.50
N HIS A 135 4.43 18.60 8.30
CA HIS A 135 4.53 17.40 9.14
C HIS A 135 5.88 16.67 9.01
N TYR A 136 6.66 16.91 7.95
CA TYR A 136 8.01 16.35 7.83
C TYR A 136 9.08 17.17 8.55
N ARG A 137 8.81 18.42 8.87
CA ARG A 137 9.76 19.26 9.62
C ARG A 137 10.08 18.72 11.00
N GLY A 138 9.08 18.15 11.68
CA GLY A 138 9.29 17.47 12.96
C GLY A 138 10.26 16.29 12.85
N LEU A 139 10.16 15.51 11.77
CA LEU A 139 11.08 14.39 11.52
C LEU A 139 12.52 14.86 11.26
N ALA A 140 12.70 15.98 10.59
CA ALA A 140 14.03 16.54 10.32
C ALA A 140 14.74 17.06 11.59
N GLY A 141 14.00 17.44 12.62
CA GLY A 141 14.52 17.92 13.91
C GLY A 141 14.83 16.82 14.93
N LEU A 142 14.62 15.54 14.60
CA LEU A 142 14.87 14.46 15.53
C LEU A 142 16.35 14.32 15.89
N PRO A 143 16.70 14.00 17.16
CA PRO A 143 18.07 13.70 17.56
C PRO A 143 18.62 12.53 16.76
N LYS A 144 19.88 12.65 16.29
CA LYS A 144 20.52 11.62 15.47
C LYS A 144 20.60 10.26 16.16
N ASN A 145 20.80 10.24 17.47
CA ASN A 145 20.98 9.02 18.27
C ASN A 145 19.70 8.55 18.97
N LEU A 146 18.53 9.07 18.61
CA LEU A 146 17.26 8.75 19.27
C LEU A 146 16.94 7.24 19.27
N PHE A 147 17.45 6.49 18.30
CA PHE A 147 17.29 5.04 18.16
C PHE A 147 18.65 4.35 18.04
N ALA A 148 19.67 4.84 18.77
CA ALA A 148 21.02 4.24 18.79
C ALA A 148 21.01 2.78 19.27
N ASP A 149 20.16 2.44 20.25
CA ASP A 149 19.99 1.07 20.76
C ASP A 149 19.44 0.12 19.68
N ASP A 150 18.68 0.65 18.73
CA ASP A 150 18.25 -0.09 17.53
C ASP A 150 19.31 -0.06 16.42
N GLY A 151 20.46 0.53 16.66
CA GLY A 151 21.54 0.73 15.69
C GLY A 151 21.19 1.67 14.57
N LEU A 152 20.23 2.59 14.76
CA LEU A 152 19.83 3.59 13.77
C LEU A 152 20.47 4.93 14.09
N VAL A 153 21.03 5.55 13.05
CA VAL A 153 21.45 6.96 13.07
C VAL A 153 20.52 7.75 12.17
N LEU A 154 19.71 8.59 12.79
CA LEU A 154 18.78 9.44 12.04
C LEU A 154 19.53 10.57 11.37
N SER A 155 19.19 10.85 10.11
CA SER A 155 19.73 11.99 9.37
C SER A 155 18.62 12.97 9.02
N PRO A 156 18.83 14.29 9.21
CA PRO A 156 17.89 15.30 8.71
C PRO A 156 17.71 15.25 7.18
N SER A 157 18.67 14.66 6.46
CA SER A 157 18.60 14.47 5.02
C SER A 157 18.17 13.05 4.63
N ALA A 158 17.69 12.23 5.59
CA ALA A 158 17.16 10.91 5.26
C ALA A 158 16.09 11.01 4.17
N PRO A 159 16.13 10.12 3.16
CA PRO A 159 15.11 10.13 2.12
C PRO A 159 13.77 9.65 2.69
N LEU A 160 12.71 10.35 2.32
CA LEU A 160 11.36 9.90 2.60
C LEU A 160 10.89 9.01 1.44
N TRP A 161 10.54 7.79 1.77
CA TRP A 161 10.07 6.81 0.80
C TRP A 161 8.57 6.61 0.91
N SER A 162 7.85 6.73 -0.20
CA SER A 162 6.43 6.35 -0.24
C SER A 162 6.29 4.83 -0.15
N SER A 163 5.45 4.36 0.77
CA SER A 163 5.17 2.94 1.05
C SER A 163 3.93 2.41 0.31
N ALA A 164 3.45 3.11 -0.70
CA ALA A 164 2.27 2.69 -1.47
C ALA A 164 2.53 1.40 -2.30
N VAL A 165 3.79 1.14 -2.63
CA VAL A 165 4.30 -0.15 -3.10
C VAL A 165 5.52 -0.50 -2.25
N MET A 166 5.60 -1.73 -1.76
CA MET A 166 6.72 -2.21 -0.95
C MET A 166 7.10 -3.63 -1.37
N GLY A 167 8.25 -3.77 -2.05
CA GLY A 167 8.87 -5.05 -2.35
C GLY A 167 9.92 -5.38 -1.30
N LEU A 168 9.71 -6.45 -0.52
CA LEU A 168 10.61 -6.87 0.55
C LEU A 168 10.96 -8.36 0.43
N HIS A 169 12.22 -8.69 0.75
CA HIS A 169 12.69 -10.05 0.91
C HIS A 169 12.45 -10.54 2.35
N ARG A 170 12.30 -11.86 2.57
CA ARG A 170 12.08 -12.44 3.91
C ARG A 170 13.12 -12.01 4.95
N ASP A 171 14.37 -11.85 4.54
CA ASP A 171 15.47 -11.45 5.41
C ASP A 171 15.35 -10.02 5.94
N MET A 172 14.43 -9.23 5.37
CA MET A 172 14.16 -7.86 5.83
C MET A 172 13.15 -7.78 6.97
N ARG A 173 12.66 -8.93 7.47
CA ARG A 173 11.69 -8.98 8.56
C ARG A 173 12.17 -8.24 9.81
N ALA A 174 13.46 -8.37 10.16
CA ALA A 174 14.05 -7.63 11.27
C ALA A 174 14.06 -6.10 11.05
N SER A 175 14.21 -5.64 9.81
CA SER A 175 14.09 -4.22 9.47
C SER A 175 12.65 -3.72 9.62
N VAL A 176 11.65 -4.55 9.30
CA VAL A 176 10.23 -4.22 9.54
C VAL A 176 9.93 -4.12 11.05
N ASP A 177 10.51 -4.98 11.87
CA ASP A 177 10.40 -4.87 13.35
C ASP A 177 11.09 -3.63 13.89
N CYS A 178 12.26 -3.30 13.35
CA CYS A 178 12.94 -2.05 13.69
C CYS A 178 12.07 -0.83 13.34
N ALA A 179 11.45 -0.80 12.15
CA ALA A 179 10.51 0.24 11.77
C ALA A 179 9.32 0.35 12.74
N ASP A 180 8.79 -0.77 13.23
CA ASP A 180 7.73 -0.79 14.24
C ASP A 180 8.15 -0.13 15.55
N ARG A 181 9.39 -0.36 16.01
CA ARG A 181 9.94 0.31 17.22
C ARG A 181 10.07 1.81 16.99
N VAL A 182 10.54 2.23 15.81
CA VAL A 182 10.62 3.66 15.43
C VAL A 182 9.24 4.30 15.44
N ILE A 183 8.22 3.67 14.84
CA ILE A 183 6.84 4.16 14.84
C ILE A 183 6.37 4.38 16.29
N ARG A 184 6.51 3.37 17.16
CA ARG A 184 6.06 3.47 18.56
C ARG A 184 6.83 4.52 19.35
N GLY A 185 8.14 4.67 19.11
CA GLY A 185 8.98 5.65 19.79
C GLY A 185 8.70 7.11 19.39
N LEU A 186 8.16 7.33 18.18
CA LEU A 186 7.83 8.66 17.65
C LEU A 186 6.34 9.02 17.79
N LEU A 187 5.47 8.04 17.99
CA LEU A 187 4.04 8.27 18.15
C LEU A 187 3.76 9.19 19.33
N GLY A 188 2.96 10.23 19.12
CA GLY A 188 2.69 11.27 20.10
C GLY A 188 3.76 12.37 20.21
N LYS A 189 4.97 12.15 19.67
CA LYS A 189 6.02 13.17 19.58
C LYS A 189 6.00 13.89 18.24
N ILE A 190 5.60 13.19 17.19
CA ILE A 190 5.52 13.69 15.83
C ILE A 190 4.11 13.46 15.28
N ASP A 191 3.43 14.52 14.94
CA ASP A 191 2.14 14.47 14.23
C ASP A 191 2.40 14.31 12.71
N SER A 192 2.50 13.08 12.27
CA SER A 192 2.68 12.75 10.86
C SER A 192 1.94 11.48 10.49
N HIS A 193 1.02 11.60 9.55
CA HIS A 193 0.29 10.44 8.99
C HIS A 193 1.20 9.51 8.16
N THR A 194 2.42 9.94 7.82
CA THR A 194 3.41 9.17 7.03
C THR A 194 4.58 8.69 7.87
N LEU A 195 4.36 8.56 9.18
CA LEU A 195 5.40 8.11 10.11
C LEU A 195 5.92 6.71 9.78
N GLU A 196 5.03 5.81 9.32
CA GLU A 196 5.43 4.46 8.87
C GLU A 196 6.34 4.49 7.65
N GLN A 197 6.15 5.44 6.73
CA GLN A 197 6.99 5.61 5.55
C GLN A 197 8.41 6.02 5.93
N PHE A 198 8.53 6.97 6.84
CA PHE A 198 9.82 7.38 7.39
C PHE A 198 10.50 6.24 8.15
N ALA A 199 9.78 5.61 9.07
CA ALA A 199 10.31 4.53 9.90
C ALA A 199 10.81 3.35 9.05
N LEU A 200 10.02 2.93 8.07
CA LEU A 200 10.41 1.83 7.18
C LEU A 200 11.62 2.22 6.31
N GLY A 201 11.62 3.44 5.77
CA GLY A 201 12.72 3.93 4.93
C GLY A 201 14.06 3.95 5.67
N VAL A 202 14.10 4.48 6.89
CA VAL A 202 15.35 4.53 7.68
C VAL A 202 15.78 3.16 8.19
N ALA A 203 14.84 2.29 8.57
CA ALA A 203 15.14 0.94 9.02
C ALA A 203 15.69 0.05 7.89
N LEU A 204 15.14 0.15 6.68
CA LEU A 204 15.65 -0.57 5.51
C LEU A 204 17.00 -0.03 5.07
N ALA A 205 17.16 1.29 4.97
CA ALA A 205 18.40 1.90 4.49
C ALA A 205 19.63 1.61 5.37
N ARG A 206 19.42 1.12 6.59
CA ARG A 206 20.51 0.69 7.47
C ARG A 206 21.34 -0.47 6.88
N ASN A 207 20.64 -1.48 6.33
CA ASN A 207 21.28 -2.75 5.94
C ASN A 207 20.99 -3.12 4.48
N HIS A 208 20.14 -2.38 3.79
CA HIS A 208 19.68 -2.72 2.45
C HIS A 208 19.70 -1.51 1.53
N GLN A 209 19.93 -1.76 0.26
CA GLN A 209 19.70 -0.77 -0.79
C GLN A 209 18.19 -0.57 -0.97
N VAL A 210 17.71 0.66 -0.88
CA VAL A 210 16.32 0.99 -1.20
C VAL A 210 16.28 1.64 -2.59
N VAL A 211 15.48 1.06 -3.49
CA VAL A 211 15.32 1.55 -4.86
C VAL A 211 13.86 1.88 -5.17
N PRO A 212 13.59 2.86 -6.06
CA PRO A 212 12.22 3.16 -6.46
C PRO A 212 11.63 2.05 -7.34
N SER A 213 10.30 1.91 -7.30
CA SER A 213 9.56 1.06 -8.24
C SER A 213 9.70 1.59 -9.67
N PHE A 214 9.48 0.72 -10.67
CA PHE A 214 9.72 1.04 -12.08
C PHE A 214 8.60 1.86 -12.76
N GLY A 215 7.67 2.44 -11.98
CA GLY A 215 6.66 3.34 -12.54
C GLY A 215 5.45 2.69 -13.20
N SER A 216 5.30 1.36 -13.08
CA SER A 216 4.09 0.64 -13.53
C SER A 216 2.84 0.97 -12.72
N PHE A 217 2.95 1.88 -11.75
CA PHE A 217 1.91 2.23 -10.80
C PHE A 217 1.56 3.71 -10.83
N SER A 218 0.29 4.02 -10.61
CA SER A 218 -0.23 5.37 -10.41
C SER A 218 -1.09 5.41 -9.17
N ILE A 219 -0.77 6.31 -8.25
CA ILE A 219 -1.57 6.53 -7.04
C ILE A 219 -2.62 7.60 -7.30
N PHE A 220 -3.82 7.38 -6.77
CA PHE A 220 -4.85 8.41 -6.67
C PHE A 220 -4.59 9.25 -5.41
N SER A 221 -3.79 10.31 -5.53
CA SER A 221 -3.28 11.06 -4.37
C SER A 221 -4.22 12.17 -3.86
N THR A 222 -5.16 12.62 -4.67
CA THR A 222 -6.10 13.69 -4.30
C THR A 222 -7.50 13.14 -4.05
N SER A 223 -8.30 13.82 -3.20
CA SER A 223 -9.70 13.45 -2.97
C SER A 223 -10.51 13.33 -4.26
N ARG A 224 -10.28 14.24 -5.23
CA ARG A 224 -10.94 14.21 -6.54
C ARG A 224 -10.54 12.99 -7.37
N THR A 225 -9.25 12.67 -7.46
CA THR A 225 -8.80 11.50 -8.23
C THR A 225 -9.26 10.20 -7.57
N LYS A 226 -9.28 10.13 -6.23
CA LYS A 226 -9.85 9.00 -5.48
C LYS A 226 -11.36 8.84 -5.75
N ALA A 227 -12.13 9.91 -5.64
CA ALA A 227 -13.57 9.86 -5.90
C ALA A 227 -13.89 9.45 -7.35
N PHE A 228 -13.14 9.98 -8.32
CA PHE A 228 -13.29 9.56 -9.72
C PHE A 228 -12.99 8.07 -9.90
N ALA A 229 -11.86 7.58 -9.39
CA ALA A 229 -11.49 6.18 -9.49
C ALA A 229 -12.52 5.26 -8.83
N ARG A 230 -12.99 5.59 -7.61
CA ARG A 230 -14.01 4.82 -6.91
C ARG A 230 -15.33 4.76 -7.67
N ARG A 231 -15.77 5.86 -8.27
CA ARG A 231 -16.97 5.86 -9.11
C ARG A 231 -16.82 4.92 -10.30
N ARG A 232 -15.67 4.96 -10.99
CA ARG A 232 -15.38 4.05 -12.10
C ARG A 232 -15.32 2.59 -11.68
N MET A 233 -14.75 2.30 -10.51
CA MET A 233 -14.74 0.95 -9.92
C MET A 233 -16.17 0.51 -9.53
N PHE A 234 -16.98 1.39 -8.97
CA PHE A 234 -18.38 1.09 -8.66
C PHE A 234 -19.17 0.73 -9.92
N GLU A 235 -19.11 1.56 -10.97
CA GLU A 235 -19.73 1.28 -12.28
C GLU A 235 -19.25 -0.07 -12.85
N PHE A 236 -17.97 -0.38 -12.71
CA PHE A 236 -17.40 -1.66 -13.13
C PHE A 236 -18.05 -2.84 -12.39
N PHE A 237 -18.15 -2.76 -11.06
CA PHE A 237 -18.72 -3.86 -10.29
C PHE A 237 -20.23 -3.99 -10.50
N GLN A 238 -20.97 -2.90 -10.70
CA GLN A 238 -22.39 -2.98 -11.07
C GLN A 238 -22.62 -3.84 -12.33
N LEU A 239 -21.71 -3.79 -13.28
CA LEU A 239 -21.82 -4.52 -14.55
C LEU A 239 -21.19 -5.92 -14.51
N ASN A 240 -20.18 -6.13 -13.67
CA ASN A 240 -19.31 -7.30 -13.80
C ASN A 240 -19.21 -8.17 -12.54
N HIS A 241 -19.80 -7.80 -11.37
CA HIS A 241 -19.59 -8.55 -10.13
C HIS A 241 -20.02 -10.03 -10.22
N ALA A 242 -21.03 -10.36 -11.03
CA ALA A 242 -21.51 -11.72 -11.29
C ALA A 242 -20.80 -12.42 -12.48
N ALA A 243 -19.92 -11.72 -13.20
CA ALA A 243 -19.21 -12.28 -14.33
C ALA A 243 -18.10 -13.24 -13.87
N PRO A 244 -17.70 -14.23 -14.68
CA PRO A 244 -16.54 -15.07 -14.42
C PRO A 244 -15.26 -14.26 -14.18
N PHE A 245 -14.35 -14.82 -13.38
CA PHE A 245 -13.13 -14.13 -12.95
C PHE A 245 -12.25 -13.63 -14.10
N ASP A 246 -12.08 -14.43 -15.13
CA ASP A 246 -11.32 -14.08 -16.34
C ASP A 246 -11.95 -12.91 -17.12
N VAL A 247 -13.28 -12.85 -17.18
CA VAL A 247 -14.02 -11.72 -17.77
C VAL A 247 -13.79 -10.46 -16.94
N GLN A 248 -13.92 -10.57 -15.59
CA GLN A 248 -13.66 -9.43 -14.71
C GLN A 248 -12.22 -8.91 -14.88
N MET A 249 -11.22 -9.79 -14.97
CA MET A 249 -9.81 -9.39 -15.21
C MET A 249 -9.65 -8.64 -16.55
N ALA A 250 -10.25 -9.17 -17.62
CA ALA A 250 -10.16 -8.56 -18.93
C ALA A 250 -10.80 -7.17 -18.97
N GLU A 251 -11.97 -7.01 -18.37
CA GLU A 251 -12.67 -5.72 -18.28
C GLU A 251 -12.00 -4.74 -17.33
N ALA A 252 -11.45 -5.20 -16.18
CA ALA A 252 -10.66 -4.37 -15.28
C ALA A 252 -9.43 -3.77 -15.98
N LYS A 253 -8.74 -4.56 -16.82
CA LYS A 253 -7.58 -4.10 -17.60
C LYS A 253 -7.94 -3.02 -18.62
N ARG A 254 -9.17 -3.01 -19.15
CA ARG A 254 -9.67 -2.01 -20.09
C ARG A 254 -10.12 -0.72 -19.40
N LEU A 255 -10.43 -0.78 -18.11
CA LEU A 255 -11.02 0.35 -17.40
C LEU A 255 -9.99 1.48 -17.19
N ARG A 256 -10.35 2.68 -17.64
CA ARG A 256 -9.55 3.88 -17.42
C ARG A 256 -9.93 4.52 -16.09
N LEU A 257 -9.04 4.44 -15.11
CA LEU A 257 -9.20 5.03 -13.78
C LEU A 257 -8.64 6.46 -13.67
N ARG A 258 -7.90 6.93 -14.69
CA ARG A 258 -7.39 8.31 -14.71
C ARG A 258 -8.43 9.25 -15.31
N GLN A 259 -8.67 10.35 -14.60
CA GLN A 259 -9.52 11.42 -15.13
C GLN A 259 -8.87 12.05 -16.38
N PRO A 260 -9.62 12.28 -17.46
CA PRO A 260 -9.11 13.00 -18.63
C PRO A 260 -8.53 14.37 -18.26
N ILE A 261 -7.40 14.74 -18.85
CA ILE A 261 -6.67 15.99 -18.53
C ILE A 261 -7.57 17.22 -18.66
N GLY A 262 -8.39 17.30 -19.69
CA GLY A 262 -9.34 18.41 -19.87
C GLY A 262 -10.32 18.57 -18.71
N LYS A 263 -10.89 17.47 -18.19
CA LYS A 263 -11.77 17.49 -17.01
C LYS A 263 -11.01 17.84 -15.72
N MET A 264 -9.74 17.48 -15.60
CA MET A 264 -8.89 17.90 -14.48
C MET A 264 -8.64 19.41 -14.47
N VAL A 265 -8.33 20.00 -15.62
CA VAL A 265 -8.08 21.44 -15.79
C VAL A 265 -9.34 22.23 -15.48
N VAL A 266 -10.45 21.90 -16.13
CA VAL A 266 -11.75 22.54 -15.90
C VAL A 266 -12.19 22.41 -14.45
N GLY A 267 -12.06 21.23 -13.86
CA GLY A 267 -12.41 21.01 -12.46
C GLY A 267 -11.55 21.80 -11.45
N ARG A 268 -10.28 22.10 -11.78
CA ARG A 268 -9.43 23.01 -11.00
C ARG A 268 -9.86 24.46 -11.15
N LEU A 269 -10.10 24.91 -12.38
CA LEU A 269 -10.50 26.27 -12.69
C LEU A 269 -11.84 26.66 -12.05
N LEU A 270 -12.77 25.69 -11.97
CA LEU A 270 -14.11 25.92 -11.41
C LEU A 270 -14.20 25.56 -9.90
N GLU A 271 -13.09 25.20 -9.24
CA GLU A 271 -13.04 24.75 -7.82
C GLU A 271 -14.11 23.70 -7.47
N LEU A 272 -14.48 22.87 -8.42
CA LEU A 272 -15.52 21.85 -8.24
C LEU A 272 -15.08 20.85 -7.16
N LYS A 273 -15.90 20.68 -6.15
CA LYS A 273 -15.70 19.67 -5.11
C LYS A 273 -15.74 18.27 -5.72
N ALA A 274 -15.00 17.33 -5.12
CA ALA A 274 -15.19 15.92 -5.42
C ALA A 274 -16.64 15.53 -5.09
N GLY A 275 -17.32 14.81 -5.98
CA GLY A 275 -18.63 14.28 -5.67
C GLY A 275 -18.57 13.26 -4.53
N PRO A 276 -19.72 12.90 -3.93
CA PRO A 276 -19.77 11.90 -2.86
C PRO A 276 -19.18 10.57 -3.34
N ASP A 277 -18.58 9.81 -2.41
CA ASP A 277 -18.17 8.44 -2.67
C ASP A 277 -19.43 7.58 -2.98
N PRO A 278 -19.33 6.64 -3.94
CA PRO A 278 -20.43 5.72 -4.22
C PRO A 278 -20.75 4.83 -3.01
N ASP A 279 -22.01 4.46 -2.88
CA ASP A 279 -22.43 3.49 -1.88
C ASP A 279 -22.24 2.06 -2.40
N PHE A 280 -21.15 1.44 -2.00
CA PHE A 280 -20.81 0.07 -2.37
C PHE A 280 -21.66 -0.98 -1.64
N SER A 281 -22.50 -0.62 -0.66
CA SER A 281 -23.40 -1.57 0.01
C SER A 281 -24.43 -2.17 -0.94
N MET A 282 -24.73 -1.48 -2.03
CA MET A 282 -25.61 -1.96 -3.09
C MET A 282 -25.03 -3.14 -3.91
N LEU A 283 -23.76 -3.49 -3.72
CA LEU A 283 -23.07 -4.58 -4.41
C LEU A 283 -22.80 -5.80 -3.50
N ALA A 284 -23.09 -5.68 -2.20
CA ALA A 284 -22.77 -6.68 -1.18
C ALA A 284 -23.84 -7.79 -1.06
#